data_4480a1b30c096a560c2de9e7aec6db06
#
_entry.id   4480a1b30c096a560c2de9e7aec6db06
#
_cell.length_a   1.000
_cell.length_b   1.000
_cell.length_c   1.000
_cell.angle_alpha   90.00
_cell.angle_beta   90.00
_cell.angle_gamma   90.00
#
_symmetry.space_group_name_H-M   'P 1'
#
loop_
_entity.id
_entity.type
_entity.pdbx_description
1 polymer ?
#
loop_
_entity_poly.entity_id
_entity_poly.type
_entity_poly.pdbx_seq_one_letter_code
_entity_poly.pdbx_strand_id
1 'polypeptide(L)'
;MHSSPLTAFAGKRKVAAGSLHAVAQTLKEVVTTDPDAQILIFNDDNGQQVDLNLHGSLAEVLQRLPRPRDPAEEVVAPTAPRTAGRPKLGVVAREITLLPRHWAWLATQPGGASVALRKLVEHAQRDNKTVDEQRQARETAYRFMSALAGDEAGFEEASRALFAGQREAFLAQADSWPADVRAHVLQLAQAAWNTD
;
A
#
# COMPACT_ATOMS: atom_id res chain seq x y z
N MET A 1 -7.64 10.98 -1.83
CA MET A 1 -6.95 9.72 -1.45
C MET A 1 -7.65 8.61 -2.17
N HIS A 2 -7.00 7.94 -3.11
CA HIS A 2 -7.54 6.76 -3.78
C HIS A 2 -7.76 5.67 -2.71
N SER A 3 -8.89 5.02 -2.74
CA SER A 3 -9.12 3.86 -1.88
C SER A 3 -8.17 2.75 -2.37
N SER A 4 -7.27 2.31 -1.50
CA SER A 4 -6.33 1.24 -1.83
C SER A 4 -7.09 0.00 -2.30
N PRO A 5 -6.68 -0.64 -3.40
CA PRO A 5 -7.28 -1.88 -3.83
C PRO A 5 -7.02 -2.97 -2.78
N LEU A 6 -8.03 -3.81 -2.59
CA LEU A 6 -7.96 -4.94 -1.67
C LEU A 6 -8.14 -6.23 -2.45
N THR A 7 -7.47 -7.28 -2.00
CA THR A 7 -7.66 -8.64 -2.52
C THR A 7 -7.92 -9.59 -1.35
N ALA A 8 -8.95 -10.44 -1.49
CA ALA A 8 -9.35 -11.40 -0.48
C ALA A 8 -9.20 -12.84 -0.96
N PHE A 9 -8.77 -13.69 -0.03
CA PHE A 9 -8.57 -15.11 -0.23
C PHE A 9 -9.40 -15.93 0.75
N ALA A 10 -9.97 -17.03 0.29
CA ALA A 10 -10.53 -18.10 1.13
C ALA A 10 -9.55 -19.28 1.07
N GLY A 11 -8.81 -19.53 2.16
CA GLY A 11 -7.63 -20.36 2.12
C GLY A 11 -6.61 -19.82 1.12
N LYS A 12 -6.23 -20.61 0.11
CA LYS A 12 -5.28 -20.21 -0.94
C LYS A 12 -5.96 -19.80 -2.26
N ARG A 13 -7.30 -19.72 -2.30
CA ARG A 13 -8.08 -19.32 -3.48
C ARG A 13 -8.49 -17.85 -3.39
N LYS A 14 -8.22 -17.08 -4.41
CA LYS A 14 -8.68 -15.69 -4.55
C LYS A 14 -10.21 -15.66 -4.74
N VAL A 15 -10.92 -14.92 -3.89
CA VAL A 15 -12.39 -14.86 -3.91
C VAL A 15 -12.94 -13.48 -4.24
N ALA A 16 -12.18 -12.41 -3.93
CA ALA A 16 -12.60 -11.05 -4.25
C ALA A 16 -11.41 -10.14 -4.51
N ALA A 17 -11.61 -9.09 -5.29
CA ALA A 17 -10.65 -7.99 -5.44
C ALA A 17 -11.37 -6.68 -5.79
N GLY A 18 -10.83 -5.54 -5.36
CA GLY A 18 -11.35 -4.23 -5.68
C GLY A 18 -11.45 -3.28 -4.49
N SER A 19 -12.46 -2.42 -4.49
CA SER A 19 -12.71 -1.50 -3.38
C SER A 19 -13.18 -2.23 -2.12
N LEU A 20 -13.00 -1.61 -0.96
CA LEU A 20 -13.45 -2.15 0.32
C LEU A 20 -14.93 -2.57 0.31
N HIS A 21 -15.81 -1.79 -0.32
CA HIS A 21 -17.23 -2.10 -0.43
C HIS A 21 -17.49 -3.32 -1.33
N ALA A 22 -16.83 -3.39 -2.49
CA ALA A 22 -16.98 -4.52 -3.41
C ALA A 22 -16.47 -5.83 -2.77
N VAL A 23 -15.33 -5.78 -2.12
CA VAL A 23 -14.76 -6.92 -1.39
C VAL A 23 -15.71 -7.36 -0.26
N ALA A 24 -16.24 -6.42 0.54
CA ALA A 24 -17.17 -6.72 1.63
C ALA A 24 -18.45 -7.42 1.13
N GLN A 25 -19.01 -6.97 0.00
CA GLN A 25 -20.19 -7.60 -0.62
C GLN A 25 -19.91 -9.05 -0.99
N THR A 26 -18.85 -9.31 -1.75
CA THR A 26 -18.49 -10.67 -2.17
C THR A 26 -18.17 -11.57 -0.98
N LEU A 27 -17.43 -11.05 0.01
CA LEU A 27 -17.09 -11.83 1.20
C LEU A 27 -18.31 -12.18 2.05
N LYS A 28 -19.32 -11.32 2.09
CA LYS A 28 -20.57 -11.64 2.80
C LYS A 28 -21.28 -12.83 2.16
N GLU A 29 -21.26 -12.96 0.85
CA GLU A 29 -21.80 -14.12 0.13
C GLU A 29 -20.97 -15.38 0.42
N VAL A 30 -19.63 -15.26 0.40
CA VAL A 30 -18.72 -16.38 0.71
C VAL A 30 -18.98 -16.92 2.11
N VAL A 31 -18.99 -16.06 3.14
CA VAL A 31 -19.22 -16.46 4.55
C VAL A 31 -20.64 -17.02 4.77
N THR A 32 -21.61 -16.56 3.99
CA THR A 32 -22.99 -17.10 4.06
C THR A 32 -23.05 -18.52 3.49
N THR A 33 -22.26 -18.81 2.46
CA THR A 33 -22.20 -20.13 1.81
C THR A 33 -21.29 -21.10 2.56
N ASP A 34 -20.18 -20.60 3.08
CA ASP A 34 -19.16 -21.35 3.83
C ASP A 34 -18.77 -20.54 5.09
N PRO A 35 -19.48 -20.76 6.23
CA PRO A 35 -19.23 -20.04 7.47
C PRO A 35 -17.85 -20.31 8.09
N ASP A 36 -17.22 -21.43 7.77
CA ASP A 36 -15.92 -21.85 8.29
C ASP A 36 -14.76 -21.44 7.38
N ALA A 37 -15.03 -20.74 6.27
CA ALA A 37 -14.01 -20.26 5.34
C ALA A 37 -12.99 -19.37 6.04
N GLN A 38 -11.72 -19.76 6.00
CA GLN A 38 -10.62 -18.92 6.48
C GLN A 38 -10.35 -17.80 5.48
N ILE A 39 -10.85 -16.61 5.78
CA ILE A 39 -10.73 -15.44 4.91
C ILE A 39 -9.58 -14.56 5.37
N LEU A 40 -8.68 -14.24 4.44
CA LEU A 40 -7.64 -13.24 4.60
C LEU A 40 -7.84 -12.14 3.54
N ILE A 41 -7.77 -10.89 3.98
CA ILE A 41 -7.91 -9.72 3.12
C ILE A 41 -6.59 -8.96 3.15
N PHE A 42 -6.08 -8.57 2.00
CA PHE A 42 -4.82 -7.83 1.87
C PHE A 42 -5.05 -6.49 1.18
N ASN A 43 -4.33 -5.50 1.65
CA ASN A 43 -4.19 -4.23 0.96
C ASN A 43 -3.07 -4.37 -0.08
N ASP A 44 -3.40 -4.19 -1.36
CA ASP A 44 -2.47 -4.42 -2.47
C ASP A 44 -1.34 -3.36 -2.55
N ASP A 45 -1.52 -2.18 -1.93
CA ASP A 45 -0.48 -1.14 -1.94
C ASP A 45 0.68 -1.45 -0.98
N ASN A 46 0.42 -2.19 0.12
CA ASN A 46 1.41 -2.41 1.17
C ASN A 46 1.51 -3.85 1.70
N GLY A 47 0.67 -4.77 1.21
CA GLY A 47 0.64 -6.18 1.60
C GLY A 47 0.14 -6.45 3.03
N GLN A 48 -0.40 -5.44 3.72
CA GLN A 48 -0.92 -5.61 5.07
C GLN A 48 -2.27 -6.32 5.05
N GLN A 49 -2.50 -7.17 6.05
CA GLN A 49 -3.80 -7.75 6.29
C GLN A 49 -4.78 -6.70 6.82
N VAL A 50 -6.02 -6.80 6.37
CA VAL A 50 -7.13 -5.93 6.75
C VAL A 50 -8.22 -6.77 7.39
N ASP A 51 -8.59 -6.42 8.61
CA ASP A 51 -9.70 -7.08 9.29
C ASP A 51 -11.03 -6.42 8.89
N LEU A 52 -12.01 -7.25 8.56
CA LEU A 52 -13.34 -6.82 8.19
C LEU A 52 -14.40 -7.54 9.02
N ASN A 53 -15.23 -6.77 9.71
CA ASN A 53 -16.35 -7.32 10.47
C ASN A 53 -17.52 -7.62 9.53
N LEU A 54 -17.71 -8.90 9.19
CA LEU A 54 -18.76 -9.42 8.31
C LEU A 54 -20.03 -9.89 9.05
N HIS A 55 -20.14 -9.66 10.38
CA HIS A 55 -21.33 -10.03 11.14
C HIS A 55 -22.56 -9.18 10.80
N GLY A 56 -23.73 -9.81 10.86
CA GLY A 56 -25.02 -9.17 10.56
C GLY A 56 -25.41 -9.28 9.08
N SER A 57 -26.41 -8.51 8.65
CA SER A 57 -26.84 -8.39 7.27
C SER A 57 -25.83 -7.64 6.40
N LEU A 58 -25.90 -7.80 5.08
CA LEU A 58 -25.07 -7.04 4.15
C LEU A 58 -25.21 -5.53 4.36
N ALA A 59 -26.45 -5.06 4.58
CA ALA A 59 -26.71 -3.64 4.81
C ALA A 59 -25.98 -3.11 6.06
N GLU A 60 -25.98 -3.86 7.16
CA GLU A 60 -25.26 -3.51 8.38
C GLU A 60 -23.76 -3.54 8.19
N VAL A 61 -23.22 -4.50 7.43
CA VAL A 61 -21.79 -4.55 7.09
C VAL A 61 -21.40 -3.29 6.32
N LEU A 62 -22.11 -2.96 5.24
CA LEU A 62 -21.82 -1.81 4.40
C LEU A 62 -21.98 -0.48 5.15
N GLN A 63 -22.95 -0.38 6.07
CA GLN A 63 -23.16 0.82 6.89
C GLN A 63 -21.99 1.11 7.85
N ARG A 64 -21.29 0.05 8.31
CA ARG A 64 -20.10 0.17 9.19
C ARG A 64 -18.84 0.58 8.45
N LEU A 65 -18.80 0.40 7.11
CA LEU A 65 -17.62 0.76 6.34
C LEU A 65 -17.50 2.28 6.21
N PRO A 66 -16.26 2.80 6.13
CA PRO A 66 -16.04 4.18 5.77
C PRO A 66 -16.73 4.48 4.43
N ARG A 67 -17.54 5.50 4.38
CA ARG A 67 -18.17 5.90 3.11
C ARG A 67 -17.08 6.21 2.08
N PRO A 68 -17.25 5.78 0.83
CA PRO A 68 -16.41 6.28 -0.26
C PRO A 68 -16.49 7.81 -0.20
N ARG A 69 -15.37 8.49 -0.02
CA ARG A 69 -15.37 9.95 -0.12
C ARG A 69 -15.68 10.29 -1.57
N ASP A 70 -16.83 10.87 -1.79
CA ASP A 70 -17.16 11.50 -3.06
C ASP A 70 -16.15 12.61 -3.32
N PRO A 71 -15.49 12.67 -4.48
CA PRO A 71 -14.60 13.79 -4.81
C PRO A 71 -15.30 15.16 -4.74
N ALA A 72 -16.65 15.17 -4.74
CA ALA A 72 -17.47 16.37 -4.61
C ALA A 72 -17.64 16.85 -3.15
N GLU A 73 -17.31 16.07 -2.13
CA GLU A 73 -17.44 16.47 -0.72
C GLU A 73 -16.19 17.19 -0.15
N GLU A 74 -15.22 17.54 -0.97
CA GLU A 74 -14.03 18.30 -0.54
C GLU A 74 -14.31 19.80 -0.27
N VAL A 75 -15.56 20.23 -0.22
CA VAL A 75 -15.93 21.65 0.00
C VAL A 75 -17.01 21.79 1.06
N VAL A 76 -16.79 21.38 2.30
CA VAL A 76 -17.34 22.11 3.47
C VAL A 76 -16.56 21.72 4.74
N ALA A 77 -15.33 22.18 4.88
CA ALA A 77 -14.79 22.43 6.20
C ALA A 77 -15.40 23.76 6.69
N PRO A 78 -15.80 23.89 7.98
CA PRO A 78 -16.35 25.14 8.47
C PRO A 78 -15.35 26.27 8.23
N THR A 79 -15.79 27.27 7.51
CA THR A 79 -15.05 28.47 7.17
C THR A 79 -14.70 29.26 8.44
N ALA A 80 -13.49 29.05 8.97
CA ALA A 80 -12.84 30.07 9.77
C ALA A 80 -12.65 31.34 8.88
N PRO A 81 -12.73 32.54 9.41
CA PRO A 81 -12.73 33.78 8.63
C PRO A 81 -11.46 33.83 7.77
N ARG A 82 -11.67 34.02 6.46
CA ARG A 82 -10.60 34.19 5.47
C ARG A 82 -9.83 35.45 5.76
N THR A 83 -8.72 35.39 6.44
CA THR A 83 -7.72 36.45 6.40
C THR A 83 -7.14 36.50 4.98
N ALA A 84 -7.20 37.69 4.37
CA ALA A 84 -6.63 37.96 3.05
C ALA A 84 -5.12 37.69 3.09
N GLY A 85 -4.71 36.55 2.55
CA GLY A 85 -3.32 36.11 2.43
C GLY A 85 -3.17 35.14 1.27
N ARG A 86 -1.94 35.02 0.74
CA ARG A 86 -1.57 34.06 -0.33
C ARG A 86 -2.09 32.67 0.01
N PRO A 87 -2.69 31.91 -0.95
CA PRO A 87 -3.18 30.56 -0.71
C PRO A 87 -2.16 29.71 0.05
N LYS A 88 -2.57 29.07 1.15
CA LYS A 88 -1.67 28.17 1.92
C LYS A 88 -1.27 27.02 1.01
N LEU A 89 0.01 26.89 0.73
CA LEU A 89 0.63 25.85 -0.11
C LEU A 89 0.50 24.42 0.45
N GLY A 90 -0.45 24.14 1.34
CA GLY A 90 -0.59 22.82 1.98
C GLY A 90 0.61 22.43 2.85
N VAL A 91 1.43 23.41 3.27
CA VAL A 91 2.65 23.17 4.05
C VAL A 91 2.28 22.79 5.48
N VAL A 92 2.74 21.61 5.92
CA VAL A 92 2.61 21.14 7.30
C VAL A 92 3.94 21.37 8.02
N ALA A 93 3.91 22.07 9.16
CA ALA A 93 5.11 22.25 9.99
C ALA A 93 5.48 20.95 10.69
N ARG A 94 6.78 20.60 10.63
CA ARG A 94 7.37 19.47 11.35
C ARG A 94 8.71 19.90 11.92
N GLU A 95 9.06 19.38 13.08
CA GLU A 95 10.38 19.57 13.68
C GLU A 95 11.34 18.50 13.15
N ILE A 96 12.55 18.94 12.77
CA ILE A 96 13.63 18.05 12.33
C ILE A 96 14.92 18.45 13.03
N THR A 97 15.76 17.47 13.34
CA THR A 97 17.08 17.68 13.94
C THR A 97 18.17 17.55 12.88
N LEU A 98 18.98 18.58 12.73
CA LEU A 98 20.11 18.61 11.81
C LEU A 98 21.39 19.02 12.55
N LEU A 99 22.56 18.61 12.05
CA LEU A 99 23.82 19.02 12.59
C LEU A 99 24.06 20.52 12.39
N PRO A 100 24.80 21.21 13.30
CA PRO A 100 25.06 22.65 13.20
C PRO A 100 25.62 23.08 11.83
N ARG A 101 26.50 22.29 11.22
CA ARG A 101 27.04 22.53 9.89
C ARG A 101 25.99 22.52 8.79
N HIS A 102 24.94 21.70 8.94
CA HIS A 102 23.81 21.64 7.98
C HIS A 102 22.96 22.91 8.09
N TRP A 103 22.70 23.38 9.31
CA TRP A 103 21.98 24.62 9.53
C TRP A 103 22.75 25.84 8.99
N ALA A 104 24.09 25.88 9.23
CA ALA A 104 24.94 26.94 8.70
C ALA A 104 24.89 27.00 7.16
N TRP A 105 24.96 25.84 6.50
CA TRP A 105 24.86 25.76 5.04
C TRP A 105 23.45 26.16 4.53
N LEU A 106 22.37 25.66 5.17
CA LEU A 106 21.00 25.99 4.80
C LEU A 106 20.71 27.49 4.92
N ALA A 107 21.31 28.17 5.90
CA ALA A 107 21.17 29.61 6.08
C ALA A 107 21.76 30.44 4.92
N THR A 108 22.75 29.91 4.19
CA THR A 108 23.34 30.56 3.02
C THR A 108 22.54 30.33 1.73
N GLN A 109 21.52 29.46 1.75
CA GLN A 109 20.82 29.08 0.53
C GLN A 109 19.76 30.12 0.13
N PRO A 110 19.59 30.39 -1.20
CA PRO A 110 18.55 31.30 -1.71
C PRO A 110 17.15 30.84 -1.28
N GLY A 111 16.39 31.71 -0.63
CA GLY A 111 15.03 31.43 -0.12
C GLY A 111 15.00 30.78 1.25
N GLY A 112 16.19 30.58 1.87
CA GLY A 112 16.34 30.07 3.23
C GLY A 112 16.11 28.56 3.38
N ALA A 113 16.28 28.06 4.61
CA ALA A 113 16.29 26.63 4.93
C ALA A 113 15.04 25.87 4.44
N SER A 114 13.83 26.41 4.63
CA SER A 114 12.59 25.75 4.23
C SER A 114 12.47 25.56 2.72
N VAL A 115 12.94 26.51 1.92
CA VAL A 115 12.92 26.41 0.45
C VAL A 115 13.99 25.41 -0.02
N ALA A 116 15.20 25.50 0.56
CA ALA A 116 16.30 24.59 0.23
C ALA A 116 15.95 23.14 0.55
N LEU A 117 15.40 22.87 1.75
CA LEU A 117 14.97 21.53 2.15
C LEU A 117 13.89 20.95 1.23
N ARG A 118 12.88 21.74 0.86
CA ARG A 118 11.85 21.26 -0.08
C ARG A 118 12.44 20.86 -1.42
N LYS A 119 13.32 21.69 -1.99
CA LYS A 119 14.01 21.37 -3.24
C LYS A 119 14.86 20.10 -3.14
N LEU A 120 15.58 19.94 -2.04
CA LEU A 120 16.39 18.73 -1.80
C LEU A 120 15.51 17.48 -1.70
N VAL A 121 14.38 17.57 -0.98
CA VAL A 121 13.43 16.44 -0.86
C VAL A 121 12.81 16.12 -2.21
N GLU A 122 12.36 17.11 -2.98
CA GLU A 122 11.80 16.91 -4.33
C GLU A 122 12.83 16.29 -5.30
N HIS A 123 14.10 16.66 -5.18
CA HIS A 123 15.18 16.06 -5.96
C HIS A 123 15.42 14.61 -5.55
N ALA A 124 15.57 14.36 -4.26
CA ALA A 124 15.79 13.03 -3.73
C ALA A 124 14.62 12.08 -4.05
N GLN A 125 13.36 12.54 -3.98
CA GLN A 125 12.19 11.75 -4.37
C GLN A 125 12.22 11.36 -5.86
N ARG A 126 12.66 12.25 -6.74
CA ARG A 126 12.78 11.95 -8.17
C ARG A 126 13.90 10.95 -8.44
N ASP A 127 15.06 11.17 -7.82
CA ASP A 127 16.25 10.35 -8.05
C ASP A 127 16.10 8.93 -7.49
N ASN A 128 15.37 8.79 -6.38
CA ASN A 128 15.19 7.49 -5.72
C ASN A 128 13.85 6.81 -6.08
N LYS A 129 13.04 7.40 -6.97
CA LYS A 129 11.69 6.90 -7.27
C LYS A 129 11.67 5.42 -7.61
N THR A 130 12.49 4.99 -8.56
CA THR A 130 12.56 3.58 -9.00
C THR A 130 13.01 2.66 -7.87
N VAL A 131 14.04 3.06 -7.12
CA VAL A 131 14.56 2.28 -5.99
C VAL A 131 13.53 2.14 -4.88
N ASP A 132 12.80 3.21 -4.58
CA ASP A 132 11.75 3.22 -3.57
C ASP A 132 10.55 2.36 -4.00
N GLU A 133 10.14 2.43 -5.28
CA GLU A 133 9.08 1.59 -5.86
C GLU A 133 9.46 0.10 -5.82
N GLN A 134 10.70 -0.24 -6.18
CA GLN A 134 11.21 -1.62 -6.09
C GLN A 134 11.20 -2.14 -4.66
N ARG A 135 11.71 -1.34 -3.71
CA ARG A 135 11.72 -1.71 -2.29
C ARG A 135 10.30 -1.93 -1.78
N GLN A 136 9.39 -1.01 -2.06
CA GLN A 136 7.99 -1.11 -1.66
C GLN A 136 7.32 -2.37 -2.24
N ALA A 137 7.55 -2.66 -3.52
CA ALA A 137 6.99 -3.85 -4.17
C ALA A 137 7.52 -5.15 -3.55
N ARG A 138 8.83 -5.23 -3.23
CA ARG A 138 9.42 -6.39 -2.55
C ARG A 138 8.82 -6.59 -1.17
N GLU A 139 8.70 -5.52 -0.37
CA GLU A 139 8.11 -5.59 0.96
C GLU A 139 6.63 -5.98 0.92
N THR A 140 5.87 -5.42 -0.02
CA THR A 140 4.44 -5.73 -0.23
C THR A 140 4.25 -7.20 -0.59
N ALA A 141 4.99 -7.68 -1.60
CA ALA A 141 4.96 -9.08 -2.04
C ALA A 141 5.39 -10.04 -0.92
N TYR A 142 6.46 -9.70 -0.18
CA TYR A 142 6.95 -10.53 0.92
C TYR A 142 5.93 -10.68 2.05
N ARG A 143 5.25 -9.58 2.47
CA ARG A 143 4.20 -9.66 3.50
C ARG A 143 3.06 -10.57 3.08
N PHE A 144 2.60 -10.44 1.83
CA PHE A 144 1.55 -11.29 1.28
C PHE A 144 1.98 -12.76 1.21
N MET A 145 3.13 -13.06 0.59
CA MET A 145 3.58 -14.44 0.41
C MET A 145 3.91 -15.14 1.75
N SER A 146 4.39 -14.39 2.75
CA SER A 146 4.63 -14.94 4.09
C SER A 146 3.33 -15.40 4.77
N ALA A 147 2.21 -14.75 4.49
CA ALA A 147 0.92 -15.12 5.06
C ALA A 147 0.26 -16.31 4.36
N LEU A 148 0.44 -16.47 3.03
CA LEU A 148 -0.28 -17.45 2.23
C LEU A 148 0.59 -18.58 1.64
N ALA A 149 1.88 -18.38 1.54
CA ALA A 149 2.84 -19.31 0.97
C ALA A 149 4.02 -19.63 1.90
N GLY A 150 3.97 -19.19 3.16
CA GLY A 150 5.08 -19.42 4.11
C GLY A 150 5.38 -20.89 4.39
N ASP A 151 4.42 -21.76 4.19
CA ASP A 151 4.51 -23.23 4.32
C ASP A 151 4.77 -23.94 2.98
N GLU A 152 4.82 -23.21 1.86
CA GLU A 152 5.06 -23.81 0.55
C GLU A 152 6.52 -24.16 0.31
N ALA A 153 6.75 -25.23 -0.47
CA ALA A 153 8.08 -25.60 -0.89
C ALA A 153 8.77 -24.46 -1.66
N GLY A 154 10.05 -24.20 -1.39
CA GLY A 154 10.83 -23.16 -2.05
C GLY A 154 10.58 -21.73 -1.53
N PHE A 155 9.78 -21.54 -0.45
CA PHE A 155 9.47 -20.20 0.09
C PHE A 155 10.72 -19.40 0.45
N GLU A 156 11.69 -20.01 1.15
CA GLU A 156 12.92 -19.35 1.58
C GLU A 156 13.78 -18.90 0.38
N GLU A 157 13.93 -19.78 -0.62
CA GLU A 157 14.66 -19.48 -1.85
C GLU A 157 13.96 -18.42 -2.69
N ALA A 158 12.62 -18.50 -2.79
CA ALA A 158 11.81 -17.47 -3.44
C ALA A 158 11.97 -16.12 -2.74
N SER A 159 11.97 -16.10 -1.40
CA SER A 159 12.20 -14.87 -0.62
C SER A 159 13.56 -14.26 -0.91
N ARG A 160 14.63 -15.06 -0.93
CA ARG A 160 15.97 -14.57 -1.28
C ARG A 160 16.03 -14.01 -2.71
N ALA A 161 15.41 -14.71 -3.66
CA ALA A 161 15.35 -14.28 -5.06
C ALA A 161 14.56 -12.96 -5.22
N LEU A 162 13.46 -12.79 -4.47
CA LEU A 162 12.67 -11.56 -4.45
C LEU A 162 13.51 -10.35 -4.03
N PHE A 163 14.20 -10.46 -2.90
CA PHE A 163 15.04 -9.36 -2.37
C PHE A 163 16.30 -9.12 -3.21
N ALA A 164 16.84 -10.16 -3.84
CA ALA A 164 17.96 -10.05 -4.78
C ALA A 164 17.56 -9.49 -6.16
N GLY A 165 16.25 -9.29 -6.43
CA GLY A 165 15.79 -8.83 -7.73
C GLY A 165 15.89 -9.87 -8.86
N GLN A 166 16.01 -11.16 -8.50
CA GLN A 166 16.21 -12.27 -9.43
C GLN A 166 14.87 -12.89 -9.84
N ARG A 167 14.18 -12.28 -10.77
CA ARG A 167 12.82 -12.65 -11.19
C ARG A 167 12.71 -14.11 -11.64
N GLU A 168 13.65 -14.59 -12.47
CA GLU A 168 13.61 -15.96 -13.00
C GLU A 168 13.81 -17.01 -11.89
N ALA A 169 14.73 -16.76 -10.97
CA ALA A 169 14.93 -17.62 -9.80
C ALA A 169 13.68 -17.66 -8.92
N PHE A 170 13.03 -16.50 -8.70
CA PHE A 170 11.76 -16.44 -7.98
C PHE A 170 10.68 -17.29 -8.66
N LEU A 171 10.49 -17.14 -9.97
CA LEU A 171 9.48 -17.88 -10.73
C LEU A 171 9.69 -19.39 -10.63
N ALA A 172 10.95 -19.85 -10.72
CA ALA A 172 11.29 -21.27 -10.62
C ALA A 172 10.93 -21.86 -9.24
N GLN A 173 11.12 -21.09 -8.15
CA GLN A 173 10.79 -21.55 -6.80
C GLN A 173 9.27 -21.48 -6.51
N ALA A 174 8.58 -20.51 -7.07
CA ALA A 174 7.15 -20.32 -6.86
C ALA A 174 6.28 -21.17 -7.83
N ASP A 175 6.87 -22.00 -8.68
CA ASP A 175 6.13 -22.73 -9.73
C ASP A 175 5.12 -23.73 -9.16
N SER A 176 5.45 -24.38 -8.04
CA SER A 176 4.58 -25.34 -7.34
C SER A 176 3.52 -24.71 -6.45
N TRP A 177 3.53 -23.38 -6.26
CA TRP A 177 2.59 -22.71 -5.37
C TRP A 177 1.16 -22.70 -5.92
N PRO A 178 0.14 -22.58 -5.04
CA PRO A 178 -1.25 -22.44 -5.48
C PRO A 178 -1.39 -21.31 -6.50
N ALA A 179 -2.10 -21.58 -7.60
CA ALA A 179 -2.13 -20.71 -8.77
C ALA A 179 -2.54 -19.25 -8.46
N ASP A 180 -3.58 -19.08 -7.62
CA ASP A 180 -4.07 -17.74 -7.25
C ASP A 180 -3.07 -16.98 -6.38
N VAL A 181 -2.39 -17.67 -5.47
CA VAL A 181 -1.35 -17.10 -4.60
C VAL A 181 -0.17 -16.67 -5.47
N ARG A 182 0.31 -17.56 -6.35
CA ARG A 182 1.40 -17.27 -7.28
C ARG A 182 1.07 -16.09 -8.20
N ALA A 183 -0.12 -16.08 -8.78
CA ALA A 183 -0.55 -14.99 -9.66
C ALA A 183 -0.58 -13.64 -8.93
N HIS A 184 -1.09 -13.62 -7.70
CA HIS A 184 -1.20 -12.38 -6.93
C HIS A 184 0.17 -11.88 -6.43
N VAL A 185 1.04 -12.75 -5.94
CA VAL A 185 2.39 -12.32 -5.54
C VAL A 185 3.18 -11.74 -6.70
N LEU A 186 3.02 -12.29 -7.92
CA LEU A 186 3.66 -11.74 -9.12
C LEU A 186 3.11 -10.36 -9.50
N GLN A 187 1.82 -10.14 -9.30
CA GLN A 187 1.19 -8.83 -9.48
C GLN A 187 1.78 -7.81 -8.49
N LEU A 188 1.88 -8.15 -7.19
CA LEU A 188 2.44 -7.29 -6.17
C LEU A 188 3.93 -6.99 -6.38
N ALA A 189 4.68 -7.99 -6.84
CA ALA A 189 6.12 -7.89 -7.09
C ALA A 189 6.47 -7.25 -8.44
N GLN A 190 5.49 -6.82 -9.25
CA GLN A 190 5.75 -6.36 -10.62
C GLN A 190 6.83 -5.26 -10.69
N ALA A 191 6.73 -4.25 -9.82
CA ALA A 191 7.70 -3.17 -9.77
C ALA A 191 9.07 -3.59 -9.18
N ALA A 192 9.15 -4.71 -8.46
CA ALA A 192 10.39 -5.22 -7.86
C ALA A 192 11.46 -5.59 -8.90
N TRP A 193 11.03 -5.87 -10.14
CA TRP A 193 11.85 -6.37 -11.25
C TRP A 193 12.15 -5.32 -12.32
N ASN A 194 11.57 -4.11 -12.22
CA ASN A 194 11.81 -3.06 -13.20
C ASN A 194 13.28 -2.65 -13.14
N THR A 195 14.02 -2.99 -14.21
CA THR A 195 15.38 -2.48 -14.43
C THR A 195 15.24 -1.28 -15.37
N ASP A 196 15.83 -0.15 -15.00
CA ASP A 196 15.97 1.02 -15.89
C ASP A 196 16.82 0.66 -17.08
#